data_0410caba9ea81bbee68382acce430319
#
_entry.id   0410caba9ea81bbee68382acce430319
#
_cell.length_a   1.000
_cell.length_b   1.000
_cell.length_c   1.000
_cell.angle_alpha   90.00
_cell.angle_beta   90.00
_cell.angle_gamma   90.00
#
_symmetry.space_group_name_H-M   'P 1'
#
loop_
_entity.id
_entity.type
_entity.pdbx_description
1 polymer ?
#
loop_
_entity_poly.entity_id
_entity_poly.type
_entity_poly.pdbx_seq_one_letter_code
_entity_poly.pdbx_strand_id
1 'polypeptide(L)'
;MVQIKVINKGTQPLPTYATTQSAGMDLRANIDSPITLKPMERRLIPTGLYISLPQGYEAQVRPRSGLAFKHGITVLNTPGTIDADYRGEIMVLLINFSTEDFIINNGERIAQMVIARHEQATFIEVDILDETERGAGGYGHTGVK
;
A
#
# COMPACT_ATOMS: atom_id res chain seq x y z
N MET A 1 6.78 15.56 13.81
CA MET A 1 5.97 14.88 12.76
C MET A 1 6.41 15.38 11.40
N VAL A 2 6.46 14.50 10.39
CA VAL A 2 6.73 14.90 9.00
C VAL A 2 5.51 15.62 8.42
N GLN A 3 5.72 16.68 7.67
CA GLN A 3 4.67 17.39 6.94
C GLN A 3 4.68 16.97 5.48
N ILE A 4 3.51 16.62 4.94
CA ILE A 4 3.32 16.19 3.56
C ILE A 4 2.34 17.15 2.89
N LYS A 5 2.75 17.72 1.77
CA LYS A 5 1.85 18.55 0.96
C LYS A 5 0.91 17.60 0.20
N VAL A 6 -0.37 17.96 0.18
CA VAL A 6 -1.42 17.18 -0.49
C VAL A 6 -2.32 18.09 -1.32
N ILE A 7 -2.68 17.59 -2.51
CA ILE A 7 -3.79 18.10 -3.31
C ILE A 7 -4.91 17.08 -3.22
N ASN A 8 -6.10 17.49 -2.80
CA ASN A 8 -7.29 16.68 -2.79
C ASN A 8 -8.23 17.16 -3.92
N LYS A 9 -8.35 16.38 -4.98
CA LYS A 9 -9.31 16.62 -6.08
C LYS A 9 -10.57 15.77 -5.93
N GLY A 10 -10.62 14.92 -4.90
CA GLY A 10 -11.78 14.09 -4.60
C GLY A 10 -12.79 14.79 -3.69
N THR A 11 -13.86 14.06 -3.39
CA THR A 11 -14.93 14.51 -2.48
C THR A 11 -14.76 14.00 -1.05
N GLN A 12 -13.77 13.11 -0.83
CA GLN A 12 -13.53 12.51 0.47
C GLN A 12 -12.62 13.39 1.34
N PRO A 13 -12.75 13.32 2.69
CA PRO A 13 -11.84 14.04 3.57
C PRO A 13 -10.40 13.51 3.43
N LEU A 14 -9.44 14.33 3.84
CA LEU A 14 -8.04 13.89 3.91
C LEU A 14 -7.88 12.69 4.84
N PRO A 15 -6.97 11.77 4.53
CA PRO A 15 -6.65 10.65 5.41
C PRO A 15 -6.17 11.13 6.78
N THR A 16 -6.64 10.47 7.83
CA THR A 16 -6.23 10.74 9.22
C THR A 16 -5.89 9.44 9.93
N TYR A 17 -5.05 9.54 10.95
CA TYR A 17 -4.80 8.41 11.85
C TYR A 17 -5.99 8.18 12.76
N ALA A 18 -6.45 6.94 12.86
CA ALA A 18 -7.60 6.59 13.71
C ALA A 18 -7.29 6.74 15.20
N THR A 19 -6.03 6.49 15.59
CA THR A 19 -5.53 6.64 16.96
C THR A 19 -4.15 7.30 16.95
N THR A 20 -3.69 7.78 18.10
CA THR A 20 -2.38 8.43 18.25
C THR A 20 -1.19 7.50 17.96
N GLN A 21 -1.39 6.19 17.99
CA GLN A 21 -0.37 5.18 17.72
C GLN A 21 -0.59 4.41 16.42
N SER A 22 -1.59 4.80 15.62
CA SER A 22 -1.79 4.20 14.29
C SER A 22 -0.61 4.52 13.37
N ALA A 23 -0.11 3.51 12.65
CA ALA A 23 0.92 3.67 11.63
C ALA A 23 0.30 3.97 10.25
N GLY A 24 -0.92 3.50 9.99
CA GLY A 24 -1.61 3.66 8.72
C GLY A 24 -2.80 4.61 8.80
N MET A 25 -3.03 5.29 7.69
CA MET A 25 -4.22 6.12 7.44
C MET A 25 -5.07 5.45 6.36
N ASP A 26 -6.39 5.37 6.56
CA ASP A 26 -7.28 4.79 5.56
C ASP A 26 -7.32 5.62 4.27
N LEU A 27 -7.21 4.95 3.13
CA LEU A 27 -7.48 5.49 1.79
C LEU A 27 -8.90 5.10 1.37
N ARG A 28 -9.62 6.09 0.83
CA ARG A 28 -11.01 5.92 0.39
C ARG A 28 -11.11 5.94 -1.13
N ALA A 29 -12.05 5.15 -1.65
CA ALA A 29 -12.42 5.21 -3.06
C ALA A 29 -13.05 6.58 -3.39
N ASN A 30 -12.62 7.18 -4.49
CA ASN A 30 -13.20 8.40 -5.06
C ASN A 30 -13.70 8.09 -6.47
N ILE A 31 -14.94 7.61 -6.56
CA ILE A 31 -15.57 7.08 -7.77
C ILE A 31 -16.96 7.68 -7.95
N ASP A 32 -17.39 7.86 -9.20
CA ASP A 32 -18.69 8.46 -9.52
C ASP A 32 -19.85 7.45 -9.39
N SER A 33 -19.56 6.17 -9.58
CA SER A 33 -20.55 5.09 -9.51
C SER A 33 -19.92 3.84 -8.89
N PRO A 34 -20.73 2.94 -8.25
CA PRO A 34 -20.23 1.71 -7.69
C PRO A 34 -19.45 0.85 -8.70
N ILE A 35 -18.36 0.25 -8.26
CA ILE A 35 -17.53 -0.66 -9.05
C ILE A 35 -17.74 -2.08 -8.52
N THR A 36 -18.14 -3.00 -9.41
CA THR A 36 -18.15 -4.43 -9.11
C THR A 36 -16.81 -5.03 -9.48
N LEU A 37 -16.11 -5.60 -8.51
CA LEU A 37 -14.85 -6.32 -8.67
C LEU A 37 -15.14 -7.82 -8.62
N LYS A 38 -15.13 -8.47 -9.77
CA LYS A 38 -15.43 -9.92 -9.91
C LYS A 38 -14.28 -10.76 -9.31
N PRO A 39 -14.54 -12.05 -9.02
CA PRO A 39 -13.49 -12.99 -8.64
C PRO A 39 -12.30 -12.94 -9.61
N MET A 40 -11.08 -12.88 -9.08
CA MET A 40 -9.80 -12.74 -9.80
C MET A 40 -9.64 -11.46 -10.65
N GLU A 41 -10.62 -10.57 -10.64
CA GLU A 41 -10.49 -9.26 -11.29
C GLU A 41 -9.59 -8.34 -10.46
N ARG A 42 -8.72 -7.60 -11.16
CA ARG A 42 -7.94 -6.49 -10.60
C ARG A 42 -8.36 -5.18 -11.23
N ARG A 43 -8.36 -4.11 -10.43
CA ARG A 43 -8.74 -2.79 -10.89
C ARG A 43 -8.04 -1.69 -10.10
N LEU A 44 -7.62 -0.64 -10.81
CA LEU A 44 -7.14 0.59 -10.19
C LEU A 44 -8.33 1.42 -9.72
N ILE A 45 -8.33 1.76 -8.42
CA ILE A 45 -9.37 2.58 -7.80
C ILE A 45 -8.77 3.94 -7.45
N PRO A 46 -9.32 5.04 -7.98
CA PRO A 46 -8.84 6.38 -7.69
C PRO A 46 -9.16 6.81 -6.26
N THR A 47 -8.31 7.67 -5.68
CA THR A 47 -8.50 8.28 -4.36
C THR A 47 -8.73 9.79 -4.43
N GLY A 48 -8.46 10.42 -5.57
CA GLY A 48 -8.47 11.87 -5.72
C GLY A 48 -7.28 12.59 -5.06
N LEU A 49 -6.32 11.85 -4.47
CA LEU A 49 -5.22 12.40 -3.69
C LEU A 49 -3.92 12.41 -4.49
N TYR A 50 -3.20 13.53 -4.37
CA TYR A 50 -1.86 13.74 -4.91
C TYR A 50 -0.98 14.24 -3.78
N ILE A 51 0.19 13.64 -3.56
CA ILE A 51 1.07 14.00 -2.45
C ILE A 51 2.47 14.36 -2.92
N SER A 52 3.17 15.14 -2.09
CA SER A 52 4.58 15.44 -2.24
C SER A 52 5.28 15.08 -0.94
N LEU A 53 6.01 13.97 -0.95
CA LEU A 53 6.78 13.50 0.18
C LEU A 53 8.12 14.25 0.26
N PRO A 54 8.66 14.51 1.46
CA PRO A 54 10.03 14.95 1.61
C PRO A 54 11.01 13.87 1.15
N GLN A 55 12.19 14.29 0.72
CA GLN A 55 13.29 13.37 0.39
C GLN A 55 13.61 12.44 1.58
N GLY A 56 13.89 11.17 1.30
CA GLY A 56 14.16 10.13 2.31
C GLY A 56 12.88 9.51 2.92
N TYR A 57 11.72 9.83 2.35
CA TYR A 57 10.44 9.22 2.74
C TYR A 57 9.77 8.57 1.54
N GLU A 58 9.06 7.50 1.81
CA GLU A 58 8.12 6.85 0.90
C GLU A 58 6.73 6.79 1.52
N ALA A 59 5.71 6.59 0.71
CA ALA A 59 4.42 6.13 1.19
C ALA A 59 4.17 4.70 0.68
N GLN A 60 3.65 3.85 1.56
CA GLN A 60 3.32 2.47 1.23
C GLN A 60 1.81 2.29 1.25
N VAL A 61 1.25 1.78 0.14
CA VAL A 61 -0.15 1.39 0.06
C VAL A 61 -0.27 -0.08 0.42
N ARG A 62 -0.97 -0.36 1.52
CA ARG A 62 -1.15 -1.70 2.09
C ARG A 62 -2.64 -2.06 2.16
N PRO A 63 -2.98 -3.37 2.14
CA PRO A 63 -4.36 -3.80 2.31
C PRO A 63 -4.88 -3.52 3.72
N ARG A 64 -6.19 -3.52 3.85
CA ARG A 64 -6.88 -3.52 5.14
C ARG A 64 -7.16 -4.96 5.55
N SER A 65 -6.78 -5.31 6.79
CA SER A 65 -6.94 -6.67 7.32
C SER A 65 -8.38 -7.17 7.27
N GLY A 66 -9.35 -6.30 7.56
CA GLY A 66 -10.77 -6.66 7.53
C GLY A 66 -11.28 -7.00 6.14
N LEU A 67 -10.86 -6.26 5.09
CA LEU A 67 -11.23 -6.58 3.70
C LEU A 67 -10.54 -7.86 3.22
N ALA A 68 -9.27 -8.04 3.57
CA ALA A 68 -8.53 -9.24 3.22
C ALA A 68 -9.15 -10.50 3.85
N PHE A 69 -9.41 -10.48 5.15
CA PHE A 69 -9.93 -11.64 5.87
C PHE A 69 -11.38 -11.97 5.52
N LYS A 70 -12.27 -10.95 5.50
CA LYS A 70 -13.71 -11.18 5.33
C LYS A 70 -14.15 -11.32 3.88
N HIS A 71 -13.45 -10.65 2.96
CA HIS A 71 -13.89 -10.52 1.57
C HIS A 71 -12.84 -10.97 0.54
N GLY A 72 -11.65 -11.37 0.97
CA GLY A 72 -10.58 -11.76 0.05
C GLY A 72 -10.07 -10.61 -0.82
N ILE A 73 -10.31 -9.35 -0.41
CA ILE A 73 -9.88 -8.17 -1.15
C ILE A 73 -8.54 -7.69 -0.62
N THR A 74 -7.58 -7.52 -1.52
CA THR A 74 -6.24 -7.05 -1.16
C THR A 74 -5.69 -6.08 -2.21
N VAL A 75 -4.58 -5.44 -1.88
CA VAL A 75 -3.79 -4.63 -2.81
C VAL A 75 -2.82 -5.57 -3.53
N LEU A 76 -2.97 -5.72 -4.84
CA LEU A 76 -2.23 -6.73 -5.62
C LEU A 76 -0.71 -6.55 -5.54
N ASN A 77 -0.23 -5.32 -5.58
CA ASN A 77 1.19 -4.97 -5.52
C ASN A 77 1.68 -4.64 -4.11
N THR A 78 0.99 -5.11 -3.08
CA THR A 78 1.34 -4.75 -1.69
C THR A 78 2.74 -5.23 -1.28
N PRO A 79 3.52 -4.40 -0.56
CA PRO A 79 3.28 -2.99 -0.27
C PRO A 79 3.54 -2.11 -1.51
N GLY A 80 2.51 -1.40 -1.99
CA GLY A 80 2.65 -0.49 -3.13
C GLY A 80 3.52 0.70 -2.76
N THR A 81 4.57 0.97 -3.54
CA THR A 81 5.53 2.04 -3.26
C THR A 81 5.11 3.34 -3.94
N ILE A 82 5.09 4.43 -3.19
CA ILE A 82 4.96 5.80 -3.71
C ILE A 82 6.23 6.55 -3.37
N ASP A 83 7.00 6.87 -4.41
CA ASP A 83 8.27 7.57 -4.30
C ASP A 83 8.09 9.06 -3.96
N ALA A 84 9.12 9.68 -3.37
CA ALA A 84 9.06 11.08 -2.96
C ALA A 84 8.87 12.05 -4.14
N ASP A 85 9.31 11.69 -5.33
CA ASP A 85 9.19 12.48 -6.57
C ASP A 85 7.97 12.15 -7.42
N TYR A 86 7.14 11.17 -7.01
CA TYR A 86 5.88 10.88 -7.70
C TYR A 86 4.88 12.02 -7.49
N ARG A 87 4.25 12.48 -8.59
CA ARG A 87 3.27 13.58 -8.58
C ARG A 87 1.91 13.19 -9.16
N GLY A 88 1.75 11.92 -9.53
CA GLY A 88 0.48 11.41 -10.02
C GLY A 88 -0.54 11.18 -8.90
N GLU A 89 -1.74 10.83 -9.29
CA GLU A 89 -2.80 10.43 -8.36
C GLU A 89 -2.42 9.14 -7.64
N ILE A 90 -2.70 9.08 -6.34
CA ILE A 90 -2.64 7.83 -5.59
C ILE A 90 -3.79 6.94 -6.05
N MET A 91 -3.44 5.86 -6.73
CA MET A 91 -4.38 4.83 -7.18
C MET A 91 -4.15 3.56 -6.37
N VAL A 92 -5.24 2.90 -5.96
CA VAL A 92 -5.17 1.62 -5.25
C VAL A 92 -5.47 0.48 -6.20
N LEU A 93 -4.49 -0.41 -6.43
CA LEU A 93 -4.67 -1.60 -7.27
C LEU A 93 -5.26 -2.74 -6.44
N LEU A 94 -6.58 -2.87 -6.46
CA LEU A 94 -7.29 -3.94 -5.76
C LEU A 94 -7.40 -5.20 -6.64
N ILE A 95 -7.39 -6.35 -5.97
CA ILE A 95 -7.73 -7.65 -6.54
C ILE A 95 -8.72 -8.38 -5.61
N ASN A 96 -9.63 -9.14 -6.20
CA ASN A 96 -10.59 -9.98 -5.50
C ASN A 96 -10.17 -11.45 -5.59
N PHE A 97 -9.67 -12.01 -4.50
CA PHE A 97 -9.31 -13.43 -4.38
C PHE A 97 -10.45 -14.30 -3.82
N SER A 98 -11.64 -13.73 -3.64
CA SER A 98 -12.82 -14.53 -3.22
C SER A 98 -13.53 -15.17 -4.40
N THR A 99 -14.58 -15.93 -4.13
CA THR A 99 -15.45 -16.55 -5.11
C THR A 99 -16.70 -15.73 -5.43
N GLU A 100 -16.88 -14.58 -4.79
CA GLU A 100 -18.05 -13.72 -4.91
C GLU A 100 -17.67 -12.34 -5.44
N ASP A 101 -18.63 -11.68 -6.10
CA ASP A 101 -18.46 -10.30 -6.52
C ASP A 101 -18.34 -9.39 -5.29
N PHE A 102 -17.44 -8.41 -5.35
CA PHE A 102 -17.28 -7.38 -4.33
C PHE A 102 -17.64 -6.01 -4.90
N ILE A 103 -18.57 -5.31 -4.26
CA ILE A 103 -19.01 -3.97 -4.68
C ILE A 103 -18.24 -2.92 -3.87
N ILE A 104 -17.62 -1.99 -4.57
CA ILE A 104 -16.92 -0.83 -3.99
C ILE A 104 -17.81 0.39 -4.23
N ASN A 105 -18.19 1.08 -3.16
CA ASN A 105 -18.93 2.33 -3.23
C ASN A 105 -18.02 3.53 -2.98
N ASN A 106 -18.45 4.71 -3.46
CA ASN A 106 -17.72 5.95 -3.21
C ASN A 106 -17.55 6.20 -1.71
N GLY A 107 -16.35 6.60 -1.29
CA GLY A 107 -16.02 6.90 0.10
C GLY A 107 -15.69 5.68 0.96
N GLU A 108 -15.84 4.45 0.46
CA GLU A 108 -15.42 3.26 1.20
C GLU A 108 -13.90 3.21 1.40
N ARG A 109 -13.48 2.74 2.58
CA ARG A 109 -12.08 2.55 2.94
C ARG A 109 -11.55 1.27 2.31
N ILE A 110 -10.73 1.40 1.28
CA ILE A 110 -10.28 0.29 0.42
C ILE A 110 -8.85 -0.17 0.67
N ALA A 111 -8.03 0.68 1.28
CA ALA A 111 -6.63 0.40 1.60
C ALA A 111 -6.19 1.27 2.78
N GLN A 112 -4.94 1.16 3.19
CA GLN A 112 -4.29 2.07 4.11
C GLN A 112 -2.95 2.54 3.58
N MET A 113 -2.54 3.75 3.94
CA MET A 113 -1.27 4.36 3.57
C MET A 113 -0.39 4.52 4.81
N VAL A 114 0.85 4.06 4.72
CA VAL A 114 1.88 4.21 5.76
C VAL A 114 2.99 5.09 5.24
N ILE A 115 3.40 6.09 6.01
CA ILE A 115 4.55 6.94 5.69
C ILE A 115 5.78 6.36 6.40
N ALA A 116 6.84 6.07 5.65
CA ALA A 116 8.06 5.47 6.17
C ALA A 116 9.30 6.22 5.69
N ARG A 117 10.39 6.16 6.46
CA ARG A 117 11.73 6.51 5.98
C ARG A 117 12.29 5.35 5.19
N HIS A 118 13.13 5.66 4.21
CA HIS A 118 13.87 4.66 3.46
C HIS A 118 15.32 5.08 3.27
N GLU A 119 16.17 4.11 3.02
CA GLU A 119 17.56 4.30 2.61
C GLU A 119 17.71 3.99 1.13
N GLN A 120 18.62 4.70 0.47
CA GLN A 120 19.08 4.36 -0.87
C GLN A 120 20.45 3.70 -0.76
N ALA A 121 20.62 2.55 -1.41
CA ALA A 121 21.86 1.80 -1.39
C ALA A 121 22.61 1.96 -2.72
N THR A 122 23.95 1.97 -2.63
CA THR A 122 24.84 1.80 -3.78
C THR A 122 25.45 0.41 -3.70
N PHE A 123 25.35 -0.36 -4.77
CA PHE A 123 25.95 -1.68 -4.85
C PHE A 123 27.45 -1.56 -5.21
N ILE A 124 28.26 -2.33 -4.51
CA ILE A 124 29.67 -2.55 -4.82
C ILE A 124 29.79 -4.02 -5.19
N GLU A 125 30.15 -4.29 -6.45
CA GLU A 125 30.37 -5.65 -6.91
C GLU A 125 31.66 -6.21 -6.32
N VAL A 126 31.59 -7.39 -5.74
CA VAL A 126 32.69 -8.11 -5.13
C VAL A 126 32.65 -9.58 -5.53
N ASP A 127 33.81 -10.25 -5.54
CA ASP A 127 33.89 -11.68 -5.88
C ASP A 127 33.47 -12.59 -4.70
N ILE A 128 33.64 -12.11 -3.47
CA ILE A 128 33.44 -12.91 -2.26
C ILE A 128 32.70 -12.05 -1.22
N LEU A 129 31.69 -12.63 -0.58
CA LEU A 129 31.02 -12.08 0.61
C LEU A 129 31.65 -12.67 1.88
N ASP A 130 31.50 -11.96 2.99
CA ASP A 130 31.88 -12.43 4.31
C ASP A 130 31.08 -13.68 4.73
N GLU A 131 31.72 -14.52 5.53
CA GLU A 131 31.07 -15.72 6.07
C GLU A 131 30.19 -15.36 7.28
N THR A 132 29.04 -16.03 7.38
CA THR A 132 28.14 -15.90 8.54
C THR A 132 27.71 -17.28 9.04
N GLU A 133 27.29 -17.40 10.30
CA GLU A 133 26.77 -18.64 10.86
C GLU A 133 25.59 -19.20 10.06
N ARG A 134 24.72 -18.34 9.52
CA ARG A 134 23.60 -18.73 8.67
C ARG A 134 24.03 -19.21 7.28
N GLY A 135 25.11 -18.67 6.74
CA GLY A 135 25.57 -18.94 5.36
C GLY A 135 24.47 -18.76 4.33
N ALA A 136 24.31 -19.73 3.43
CA ALA A 136 23.31 -19.75 2.37
C ALA A 136 21.91 -20.28 2.80
N GLY A 137 21.69 -20.51 4.08
CA GLY A 137 20.43 -21.07 4.59
C GLY A 137 19.24 -20.15 4.37
N GLY A 138 18.24 -20.61 3.60
CA GLY A 138 16.98 -19.91 3.30
C GLY A 138 15.81 -20.89 3.17
N TYR A 139 14.64 -20.42 2.75
CA TYR A 139 13.46 -21.21 2.42
C TYR A 139 13.08 -22.29 3.47
N GLY A 140 13.01 -21.90 4.74
CA GLY A 140 12.65 -22.81 5.82
C GLY A 140 13.86 -23.49 6.47
N HIS A 141 15.07 -22.95 6.31
CA HIS A 141 16.30 -23.45 6.92
C HIS A 141 16.17 -23.71 8.45
N THR A 142 15.38 -22.92 9.17
CA THR A 142 15.11 -23.11 10.61
C THR A 142 14.02 -24.15 10.92
N GLY A 143 13.43 -24.78 9.89
CA GLY A 143 12.35 -25.77 10.04
C GLY A 143 10.99 -25.17 10.41
N VAL A 144 10.02 -26.04 10.65
CA VAL A 144 8.64 -25.69 11.02
C VAL A 144 8.38 -25.87 12.52
N LYS A 145 9.33 -26.42 13.27
CA LYS A 145 9.28 -26.65 14.74
C LYS A 145 10.55 -26.15 15.40
#